data_0e6978c6992fca4efe86bca31f533592
#
_entry.id   0e6978c6992fca4efe86bca31f533592
#
_cell.length_a   1.000
_cell.length_b   1.000
_cell.length_c   1.000
_cell.angle_alpha   90.00
_cell.angle_beta   90.00
_cell.angle_gamma   90.00
#
_symmetry.space_group_name_H-M   'P 1'
#
loop_
_entity.id
_entity.type
_entity.pdbx_description
1 polymer ?
#
loop_
_entity_poly.entity_id
_entity_poly.type
_entity_poly.pdbx_seq_one_letter_code
_entity_poly.pdbx_strand_id
1 'polypeptide(L)'
;MNYLEIEKVIGREILDSRGNPTVEAEVTLADGTVGRGTAPSGASTGEFEALELRDGDKGRYLGKGVQKAVQNINTTINKVLCGMDASDIYAVDQAMIKADGTKDKSKLGANAILAVSIACARAASISLDIPLYRFLGGISGNRLPVPMMNIINGGCHALSSGLDVQEFMIMPVGAPSFKECLRWCAEVFHALASILKERGLATSVGDEGGFAPALKSDEEAIETILEAVKKAGYEPGRDFKIAMDAASSEWKSEKGKGYYKPVSYTHLSLIIRICCLYCLEELL
;
A
#
# COMPACT_ATOMS: atom_id res chain seq x y z
N MET A 1 -22.31 -30.81 -8.02
CA MET A 1 -20.89 -30.66 -7.58
C MET A 1 -20.63 -29.18 -7.58
N ASN A 2 -20.26 -28.61 -6.44
CA ASN A 2 -19.92 -27.18 -6.37
C ASN A 2 -18.45 -27.04 -6.79
N TYR A 3 -18.19 -26.58 -8.01
CA TYR A 3 -16.84 -26.46 -8.57
C TYR A 3 -15.96 -25.47 -7.79
N LEU A 4 -16.57 -24.50 -7.12
CA LEU A 4 -15.89 -23.46 -6.38
C LEU A 4 -15.69 -23.80 -4.89
N GLU A 5 -16.01 -25.04 -4.51
CA GLU A 5 -15.80 -25.53 -3.15
C GLU A 5 -14.31 -25.61 -2.83
N ILE A 6 -13.92 -25.04 -1.70
CA ILE A 6 -12.54 -25.05 -1.20
C ILE A 6 -12.21 -26.44 -0.66
N GLU A 7 -11.29 -27.15 -1.29
CA GLU A 7 -10.80 -28.45 -0.82
C GLU A 7 -9.64 -28.31 0.15
N LYS A 8 -8.76 -27.32 -0.09
CA LYS A 8 -7.54 -27.19 0.67
C LYS A 8 -7.01 -25.78 0.70
N VAL A 9 -6.46 -25.38 1.85
CA VAL A 9 -5.73 -24.13 2.04
C VAL A 9 -4.34 -24.44 2.61
N ILE A 10 -3.29 -23.97 1.95
CA ILE A 10 -1.90 -24.13 2.36
C ILE A 10 -1.25 -22.78 2.51
N GLY A 11 -0.59 -22.54 3.65
CA GLY A 11 0.27 -21.39 3.88
C GLY A 11 1.75 -21.77 3.80
N ARG A 12 2.55 -20.83 3.32
CA ARG A 12 4.01 -20.91 3.35
C ARG A 12 4.64 -19.56 3.66
N GLU A 13 5.84 -19.60 4.23
CA GLU A 13 6.68 -18.43 4.41
C GLU A 13 7.51 -18.20 3.15
N ILE A 14 7.46 -16.97 2.63
CA ILE A 14 8.28 -16.53 1.51
C ILE A 14 9.01 -15.22 1.90
N LEU A 15 9.86 -14.69 1.04
CA LEU A 15 10.53 -13.41 1.28
C LEU A 15 9.92 -12.31 0.41
N ASP A 16 9.80 -11.12 0.98
CA ASP A 16 9.44 -9.91 0.25
C ASP A 16 10.65 -9.30 -0.49
N SER A 17 10.45 -8.18 -1.20
CA SER A 17 11.50 -7.49 -1.96
C SER A 17 12.64 -6.93 -1.09
N ARG A 18 12.40 -6.79 0.23
CA ARG A 18 13.41 -6.33 1.21
C ARG A 18 14.10 -7.49 1.93
N GLY A 19 13.79 -8.75 1.57
CA GLY A 19 14.32 -9.94 2.22
C GLY A 19 13.69 -10.25 3.58
N ASN A 20 12.55 -9.64 3.93
CA ASN A 20 11.81 -9.98 5.12
C ASN A 20 10.80 -11.10 4.85
N PRO A 21 10.58 -12.02 5.81
CA PRO A 21 9.54 -13.03 5.70
C PRO A 21 8.16 -12.42 5.54
N THR A 22 7.36 -13.01 4.64
CA THR A 22 5.94 -12.72 4.50
C THR A 22 5.15 -14.00 4.23
N VAL A 23 3.82 -13.91 4.23
CA VAL A 23 2.92 -15.05 4.09
C VAL A 23 2.43 -15.16 2.65
N GLU A 24 2.55 -16.37 2.08
CA GLU A 24 1.81 -16.78 0.89
C GLU A 24 0.80 -17.86 1.27
N ALA A 25 -0.42 -17.75 0.75
CA ALA A 25 -1.44 -18.78 0.81
C ALA A 25 -1.75 -19.33 -0.58
N GLU A 26 -2.09 -20.60 -0.62
CA GLU A 26 -2.57 -21.30 -1.81
C GLU A 26 -3.90 -21.97 -1.48
N VAL A 27 -4.91 -21.74 -2.31
CA VAL A 27 -6.26 -22.34 -2.18
C VAL A 27 -6.49 -23.23 -3.38
N THR A 28 -6.85 -24.48 -3.13
CA THR A 28 -7.22 -25.47 -4.14
C THR A 28 -8.73 -25.67 -4.09
N LEU A 29 -9.40 -25.61 -5.24
CA LEU A 29 -10.83 -25.83 -5.41
C LEU A 29 -11.13 -27.28 -5.86
N ALA A 30 -12.39 -27.69 -5.74
CA ALA A 30 -12.87 -29.03 -6.11
C ALA A 30 -12.68 -29.40 -7.59
N ASP A 31 -12.53 -28.39 -8.48
CA ASP A 31 -12.19 -28.60 -9.89
C ASP A 31 -10.69 -28.71 -10.15
N GLY A 32 -9.86 -28.66 -9.11
CA GLY A 32 -8.40 -28.66 -9.17
C GLY A 32 -7.77 -27.29 -9.45
N THR A 33 -8.57 -26.23 -9.59
CA THR A 33 -8.05 -24.87 -9.75
C THR A 33 -7.32 -24.40 -8.50
N VAL A 34 -6.17 -23.74 -8.71
CA VAL A 34 -5.34 -23.23 -7.63
C VAL A 34 -5.19 -21.70 -7.74
N GLY A 35 -5.53 -21.00 -6.65
CA GLY A 35 -5.27 -19.57 -6.51
C GLY A 35 -4.21 -19.28 -5.46
N ARG A 36 -3.36 -18.28 -5.69
CA ARG A 36 -2.34 -17.83 -4.73
C ARG A 36 -2.57 -16.41 -4.28
N GLY A 37 -2.36 -16.16 -3.00
CA GLY A 37 -2.39 -14.85 -2.40
C GLY A 37 -1.18 -14.62 -1.52
N THR A 38 -0.59 -13.43 -1.58
CA THR A 38 0.51 -13.00 -0.72
C THR A 38 0.09 -11.78 0.07
N ALA A 39 0.57 -11.65 1.30
CA ALA A 39 0.31 -10.51 2.15
C ALA A 39 1.64 -9.81 2.51
N PRO A 40 2.19 -8.99 1.59
CA PRO A 40 3.42 -8.27 1.86
C PRO A 40 3.21 -7.27 3.00
N SER A 41 4.28 -7.06 3.77
CA SER A 41 4.30 -6.08 4.85
C SER A 41 4.57 -4.68 4.30
N GLY A 42 3.90 -3.66 4.83
CA GLY A 42 4.25 -2.27 4.61
C GLY A 42 5.61 -1.92 5.23
N ALA A 43 6.22 -0.82 4.78
CA ALA A 43 7.44 -0.28 5.38
C ALA A 43 7.13 0.44 6.70
N SER A 44 5.98 1.07 6.81
CA SER A 44 5.42 1.69 8.01
C SER A 44 4.07 1.10 8.35
N THR A 45 3.64 1.22 9.60
CA THR A 45 2.34 0.71 10.09
C THR A 45 1.62 1.79 10.89
N GLY A 46 0.30 1.92 10.69
CA GLY A 46 -0.55 2.83 11.44
C GLY A 46 -0.91 2.27 12.83
N GLU A 47 -1.20 3.15 13.79
CA GLU A 47 -1.57 2.78 15.17
C GLU A 47 -2.83 1.89 15.24
N PHE A 48 -3.75 2.03 14.28
CA PHE A 48 -5.02 1.30 14.24
C PHE A 48 -5.07 0.19 13.20
N GLU A 49 -3.95 -0.13 12.60
CA GLU A 49 -3.84 -1.19 11.62
C GLU A 49 -4.06 -2.56 12.26
N ALA A 50 -4.65 -3.49 11.51
CA ALA A 50 -4.79 -4.87 11.96
C ALA A 50 -3.42 -5.53 12.12
N LEU A 51 -3.26 -6.40 13.12
CA LEU A 51 -1.96 -6.94 13.51
C LEU A 51 -1.37 -7.88 12.47
N GLU A 52 -0.21 -7.54 11.95
CA GLU A 52 0.65 -8.48 11.24
C GLU A 52 1.29 -9.43 12.25
N LEU A 53 0.93 -10.71 12.21
CA LEU A 53 1.43 -11.70 13.18
C LEU A 53 2.85 -12.12 12.84
N ARG A 54 3.80 -11.74 13.72
CA ARG A 54 5.22 -12.09 13.67
C ARG A 54 5.57 -13.08 14.77
N ASP A 55 6.58 -13.93 14.53
CA ASP A 55 6.99 -14.97 15.49
C ASP A 55 7.64 -14.40 16.75
N GLY A 56 8.36 -13.29 16.64
CA GLY A 56 9.10 -12.64 17.72
C GLY A 56 10.38 -13.38 18.13
N ASP A 57 10.71 -14.50 17.49
CA ASP A 57 11.94 -15.25 17.73
C ASP A 57 13.14 -14.53 17.11
N LYS A 58 13.94 -13.87 17.94
CA LYS A 58 15.13 -13.13 17.49
C LYS A 58 16.22 -14.00 16.87
N GLY A 59 16.23 -15.30 17.14
CA GLY A 59 17.16 -16.27 16.54
C GLY A 59 16.84 -16.57 15.06
N ARG A 60 15.66 -16.16 14.59
CA ARG A 60 15.20 -16.38 13.23
C ARG A 60 14.66 -15.09 12.62
N TYR A 61 15.27 -14.64 11.50
CA TYR A 61 14.91 -13.38 10.81
C TYR A 61 14.78 -12.17 11.75
N LEU A 62 15.59 -12.11 12.81
CA LEU A 62 15.57 -11.02 13.82
C LEU A 62 14.18 -10.79 14.46
N GLY A 63 13.38 -11.85 14.58
CA GLY A 63 12.02 -11.80 15.13
C GLY A 63 10.91 -11.60 14.09
N LYS A 64 11.26 -11.37 12.82
CA LYS A 64 10.30 -11.09 11.75
C LYS A 64 9.70 -12.33 11.07
N GLY A 65 10.03 -13.55 11.52
CA GLY A 65 9.46 -14.80 11.01
C GLY A 65 7.92 -14.79 11.05
N VAL A 66 7.27 -15.59 10.19
CA VAL A 66 5.79 -15.67 10.08
C VAL A 66 5.27 -17.11 10.21
N GLN A 67 6.03 -18.00 10.86
CA GLN A 67 5.66 -19.41 11.01
C GLN A 67 4.35 -19.61 11.78
N LYS A 68 4.05 -18.75 12.78
CA LYS A 68 2.78 -18.80 13.51
C LYS A 68 1.58 -18.51 12.58
N ALA A 69 1.70 -17.49 11.72
CA ALA A 69 0.68 -17.15 10.74
C ALA A 69 0.51 -18.28 9.71
N VAL A 70 1.60 -18.85 9.22
CA VAL A 70 1.60 -20.02 8.33
C VAL A 70 0.93 -21.22 8.99
N GLN A 71 1.23 -21.50 10.25
CA GLN A 71 0.59 -22.59 10.99
C GLN A 71 -0.91 -22.35 11.16
N ASN A 72 -1.34 -21.13 11.43
CA ASN A 72 -2.75 -20.75 11.51
C ASN A 72 -3.50 -21.01 10.20
N ILE A 73 -2.86 -20.73 9.05
CA ILE A 73 -3.42 -21.05 7.73
C ILE A 73 -3.57 -22.57 7.57
N ASN A 74 -2.49 -23.32 7.83
CA ASN A 74 -2.43 -24.77 7.60
C ASN A 74 -3.33 -25.58 8.55
N THR A 75 -3.80 -24.98 9.64
CA THR A 75 -4.63 -25.65 10.65
C THR A 75 -6.02 -25.03 10.75
N THR A 76 -6.13 -23.91 11.44
CA THR A 76 -7.42 -23.26 11.77
C THR A 76 -8.15 -22.78 10.54
N ILE A 77 -7.48 -22.00 9.69
CA ILE A 77 -8.10 -21.40 8.49
C ILE A 77 -8.49 -22.50 7.50
N ASN A 78 -7.58 -23.44 7.22
CA ASN A 78 -7.89 -24.57 6.35
C ASN A 78 -9.13 -25.33 6.83
N LYS A 79 -9.22 -25.64 8.14
CA LYS A 79 -10.37 -26.34 8.72
C LYS A 79 -11.68 -25.57 8.59
N VAL A 80 -11.62 -24.25 8.73
CA VAL A 80 -12.81 -23.37 8.71
C VAL A 80 -13.33 -23.20 7.29
N LEU A 81 -12.44 -23.14 6.29
CA LEU A 81 -12.81 -22.80 4.91
C LEU A 81 -13.07 -24.02 4.03
N CYS A 82 -12.54 -25.21 4.34
CA CYS A 82 -12.85 -26.41 3.56
C CYS A 82 -14.37 -26.65 3.52
N GLY A 83 -14.90 -26.88 2.31
CA GLY A 83 -16.33 -27.04 2.04
C GLY A 83 -17.07 -25.74 1.75
N MET A 84 -16.46 -24.56 1.91
CA MET A 84 -17.07 -23.28 1.58
C MET A 84 -16.90 -22.95 0.09
N ASP A 85 -17.77 -22.12 -0.44
CA ASP A 85 -17.71 -21.60 -1.80
C ASP A 85 -16.73 -20.41 -1.87
N ALA A 86 -15.65 -20.56 -2.64
CA ALA A 86 -14.62 -19.51 -2.80
C ALA A 86 -15.14 -18.25 -3.52
N SER A 87 -16.28 -18.31 -4.22
CA SER A 87 -16.85 -17.14 -4.87
C SER A 87 -17.60 -16.21 -3.90
N ASP A 88 -18.04 -16.73 -2.75
CA ASP A 88 -18.61 -15.90 -1.69
C ASP A 88 -17.51 -15.33 -0.78
N ILE A 89 -16.81 -14.32 -1.30
CA ILE A 89 -15.68 -13.66 -0.62
C ILE A 89 -16.10 -13.16 0.76
N TYR A 90 -17.33 -12.63 0.90
CA TYR A 90 -17.86 -12.14 2.17
C TYR A 90 -17.97 -13.25 3.20
N ALA A 91 -18.55 -14.39 2.82
CA ALA A 91 -18.68 -15.53 3.73
C ALA A 91 -17.32 -16.08 4.15
N VAL A 92 -16.37 -16.21 3.20
CA VAL A 92 -15.00 -16.65 3.45
C VAL A 92 -14.29 -15.71 4.44
N ASP A 93 -14.33 -14.40 4.20
CA ASP A 93 -13.69 -13.42 5.06
C ASP A 93 -14.34 -13.40 6.47
N GLN A 94 -15.67 -13.43 6.55
CA GLN A 94 -16.39 -13.48 7.81
C GLN A 94 -16.09 -14.76 8.62
N ALA A 95 -15.93 -15.89 7.95
CA ALA A 95 -15.57 -17.15 8.61
C ALA A 95 -14.17 -17.05 9.26
N MET A 96 -13.18 -16.46 8.57
CA MET A 96 -11.86 -16.24 9.12
C MET A 96 -11.85 -15.22 10.26
N ILE A 97 -12.55 -14.09 10.09
CA ILE A 97 -12.66 -13.04 11.12
C ILE A 97 -13.34 -13.60 12.40
N LYS A 98 -14.39 -14.41 12.24
CA LYS A 98 -15.09 -15.08 13.36
C LYS A 98 -14.19 -16.10 14.06
N ALA A 99 -13.37 -16.85 13.31
CA ALA A 99 -12.41 -17.80 13.88
C ALA A 99 -11.27 -17.11 14.63
N ASP A 100 -10.85 -15.93 14.17
CA ASP A 100 -9.92 -15.06 14.89
C ASP A 100 -10.55 -14.54 16.18
N GLY A 101 -11.70 -13.90 16.12
CA GLY A 101 -12.49 -13.43 17.26
C GLY A 101 -11.90 -12.23 17.98
N THR A 102 -10.78 -11.63 17.49
CA THR A 102 -10.19 -10.41 18.05
C THR A 102 -10.52 -9.20 17.17
N LYS A 103 -10.43 -7.99 17.75
CA LYS A 103 -10.73 -6.76 17.02
C LYS A 103 -9.65 -6.46 15.94
N ASP A 104 -8.42 -6.75 16.27
CA ASP A 104 -7.21 -6.43 15.48
C ASP A 104 -6.64 -7.62 14.71
N LYS A 105 -7.33 -8.75 14.69
CA LYS A 105 -6.91 -10.00 14.06
C LYS A 105 -5.61 -10.59 14.64
N SER A 106 -5.37 -10.35 15.93
CA SER A 106 -4.11 -10.72 16.58
C SER A 106 -3.96 -12.23 16.83
N LYS A 107 -5.03 -13.02 16.78
CA LYS A 107 -4.99 -14.47 17.04
C LYS A 107 -4.52 -15.26 15.80
N LEU A 108 -5.10 -15.00 14.64
CA LEU A 108 -4.73 -15.68 13.40
C LEU A 108 -3.65 -14.90 12.62
N GLY A 109 -3.66 -13.59 12.73
CA GLY A 109 -2.83 -12.66 12.00
C GLY A 109 -3.54 -12.07 10.78
N ALA A 110 -3.52 -10.74 10.66
CA ALA A 110 -4.07 -10.06 9.48
C ALA A 110 -3.38 -10.51 8.19
N ASN A 111 -2.09 -10.76 8.23
CA ASN A 111 -1.30 -11.31 7.12
C ASN A 111 -1.80 -12.70 6.68
N ALA A 112 -2.12 -13.59 7.61
CA ALA A 112 -2.70 -14.90 7.29
C ALA A 112 -4.07 -14.78 6.64
N ILE A 113 -4.97 -13.97 7.24
CA ILE A 113 -6.32 -13.75 6.74
C ILE A 113 -6.30 -13.13 5.34
N LEU A 114 -5.49 -12.08 5.14
CA LEU A 114 -5.41 -11.37 3.87
C LEU A 114 -4.84 -12.25 2.75
N ALA A 115 -3.78 -13.00 3.03
CA ALA A 115 -3.19 -13.90 2.03
C ALA A 115 -4.22 -14.94 1.54
N VAL A 116 -5.01 -15.51 2.45
CA VAL A 116 -6.05 -16.49 2.10
C VAL A 116 -7.22 -15.85 1.36
N SER A 117 -7.70 -14.68 1.80
CA SER A 117 -8.77 -13.93 1.12
C SER A 117 -8.40 -13.66 -0.35
N ILE A 118 -7.18 -13.16 -0.60
CA ILE A 118 -6.68 -12.93 -1.97
C ILE A 118 -6.59 -14.26 -2.75
N ALA A 119 -6.12 -15.34 -2.12
CA ALA A 119 -6.01 -16.65 -2.75
C ALA A 119 -7.37 -17.21 -3.18
N CYS A 120 -8.41 -17.08 -2.34
CA CYS A 120 -9.78 -17.47 -2.64
C CYS A 120 -10.34 -16.70 -3.83
N ALA A 121 -10.20 -15.36 -3.82
CA ALA A 121 -10.67 -14.53 -4.91
C ALA A 121 -9.99 -14.87 -6.25
N ARG A 122 -8.70 -15.16 -6.23
CA ARG A 122 -7.96 -15.59 -7.42
C ARG A 122 -8.38 -16.99 -7.90
N ALA A 123 -8.53 -17.96 -6.97
CA ALA A 123 -8.99 -19.29 -7.32
C ALA A 123 -10.37 -19.25 -7.99
N ALA A 124 -11.32 -18.53 -7.38
CA ALA A 124 -12.67 -18.35 -7.94
C ALA A 124 -12.65 -17.67 -9.32
N SER A 125 -11.86 -16.60 -9.47
CA SER A 125 -11.76 -15.88 -10.76
C SER A 125 -11.18 -16.76 -11.88
N ILE A 126 -10.18 -17.60 -11.57
CA ILE A 126 -9.57 -18.54 -12.52
C ILE A 126 -10.55 -19.64 -12.88
N SER A 127 -11.20 -20.28 -11.89
CA SER A 127 -12.17 -21.36 -12.13
C SER A 127 -13.37 -20.89 -12.97
N LEU A 128 -13.82 -19.63 -12.77
CA LEU A 128 -14.89 -19.02 -13.54
C LEU A 128 -14.46 -18.49 -14.92
N ASP A 129 -13.17 -18.53 -15.24
CA ASP A 129 -12.58 -17.90 -16.44
C ASP A 129 -12.93 -16.41 -16.56
N ILE A 130 -12.95 -15.71 -15.41
CA ILE A 130 -13.24 -14.27 -15.33
C ILE A 130 -12.00 -13.54 -14.83
N PRO A 131 -11.50 -12.49 -15.49
CA PRO A 131 -10.39 -11.70 -14.99
C PRO A 131 -10.66 -11.18 -13.57
N LEU A 132 -9.65 -11.24 -12.68
CA LEU A 132 -9.81 -10.88 -11.28
C LEU A 132 -10.42 -9.49 -11.05
N TYR A 133 -10.02 -8.49 -11.87
CA TYR A 133 -10.60 -7.15 -11.77
C TYR A 133 -12.11 -7.11 -12.04
N ARG A 134 -12.60 -7.99 -12.92
CA ARG A 134 -14.05 -8.15 -13.18
C ARG A 134 -14.75 -8.93 -12.09
N PHE A 135 -14.10 -9.98 -11.60
CA PHE A 135 -14.64 -10.76 -10.50
C PHE A 135 -14.88 -9.88 -9.26
N LEU A 136 -13.90 -9.03 -8.90
CA LEU A 136 -13.99 -8.11 -7.77
C LEU A 136 -14.86 -6.88 -8.05
N GLY A 137 -14.71 -6.28 -9.23
CA GLY A 137 -15.36 -5.01 -9.60
C GLY A 137 -16.73 -5.16 -10.27
N GLY A 138 -17.15 -6.39 -10.57
CA GLY A 138 -18.39 -6.66 -11.27
C GLY A 138 -18.42 -6.04 -12.67
N ILE A 139 -19.64 -5.79 -13.19
CA ILE A 139 -19.85 -5.26 -14.53
C ILE A 139 -19.23 -3.87 -14.72
N SER A 140 -19.20 -3.07 -13.67
CA SER A 140 -18.68 -1.69 -13.68
C SER A 140 -17.17 -1.60 -13.49
N GLY A 141 -16.51 -2.71 -13.12
CA GLY A 141 -15.06 -2.77 -12.88
C GLY A 141 -14.24 -2.74 -14.17
N ASN A 142 -14.21 -1.61 -14.88
CA ASN A 142 -13.54 -1.47 -16.19
C ASN A 142 -12.68 -0.20 -16.32
N ARG A 143 -12.48 0.55 -15.23
CA ARG A 143 -11.64 1.75 -15.22
C ARG A 143 -10.41 1.56 -14.34
N LEU A 144 -9.25 1.83 -14.91
CA LEU A 144 -8.03 1.99 -14.11
C LEU A 144 -8.09 3.32 -13.35
N PRO A 145 -7.67 3.36 -12.08
CA PRO A 145 -7.55 4.61 -11.34
C PRO A 145 -6.44 5.48 -11.95
N VAL A 146 -6.50 6.79 -11.68
CA VAL A 146 -5.34 7.66 -11.91
C VAL A 146 -4.22 7.19 -10.98
N PRO A 147 -3.02 6.90 -11.50
CA PRO A 147 -1.92 6.44 -10.64
C PRO A 147 -1.46 7.56 -9.71
N MET A 148 -1.15 7.18 -8.47
CA MET A 148 -0.43 8.00 -7.50
C MET A 148 1.01 7.49 -7.48
N MET A 149 1.95 8.28 -8.01
CA MET A 149 3.36 7.91 -8.03
C MET A 149 4.13 8.68 -6.95
N ASN A 150 4.66 7.96 -5.96
CA ASN A 150 5.54 8.55 -4.96
C ASN A 150 6.86 8.97 -5.61
N ILE A 151 7.26 10.25 -5.47
CA ILE A 151 8.48 10.80 -6.08
C ILE A 151 9.42 11.50 -5.10
N ILE A 152 8.93 11.89 -3.91
CA ILE A 152 9.75 12.37 -2.79
C ILE A 152 9.28 11.68 -1.50
N ASN A 153 10.25 11.16 -0.74
CA ASN A 153 10.05 10.56 0.57
C ASN A 153 10.46 11.52 1.68
N GLY A 154 9.70 11.46 2.77
CA GLY A 154 10.02 12.10 4.05
C GLY A 154 9.67 11.19 5.21
N GLY A 155 9.44 11.75 6.40
CA GLY A 155 9.05 11.01 7.58
C GLY A 155 9.96 9.83 7.88
N CYS A 156 9.37 8.70 8.27
CA CYS A 156 10.13 7.48 8.60
C CYS A 156 10.78 6.80 7.37
N HIS A 157 10.33 7.11 6.14
CA HIS A 157 10.91 6.57 4.90
C HIS A 157 12.21 7.26 4.48
N ALA A 158 12.49 8.44 5.05
CA ALA A 158 13.68 9.22 4.74
C ALA A 158 14.09 10.09 5.95
N LEU A 159 14.54 9.47 7.03
CA LEU A 159 14.90 10.15 8.30
C LEU A 159 15.91 11.30 8.11
N SER A 160 16.72 11.27 7.05
CA SER A 160 17.69 12.32 6.72
C SER A 160 17.11 13.45 5.89
N SER A 161 15.86 13.36 5.43
CA SER A 161 15.25 14.36 4.55
C SER A 161 14.87 15.66 5.26
N GLY A 162 14.56 15.58 6.56
CA GLY A 162 14.04 16.71 7.34
C GLY A 162 12.57 17.03 7.07
N LEU A 163 11.85 16.17 6.32
CA LEU A 163 10.45 16.33 5.98
C LEU A 163 9.55 15.58 6.98
N ASP A 164 8.37 16.13 7.27
CA ASP A 164 7.39 15.54 8.18
C ASP A 164 6.39 14.64 7.49
N VAL A 165 5.98 15.00 6.28
CA VAL A 165 5.09 14.21 5.42
C VAL A 165 5.86 13.02 4.87
N GLN A 166 5.27 11.83 4.96
CA GLN A 166 5.94 10.57 4.62
C GLN A 166 6.14 10.39 3.11
N GLU A 167 5.14 10.76 2.29
CA GLU A 167 5.19 10.60 0.86
C GLU A 167 4.58 11.78 0.13
N PHE A 168 5.25 12.23 -0.91
CA PHE A 168 4.75 13.21 -1.86
C PHE A 168 4.58 12.54 -3.21
N MET A 169 3.34 12.47 -3.67
CA MET A 169 2.95 11.75 -4.87
C MET A 169 2.44 12.70 -5.95
N ILE A 170 2.70 12.36 -7.22
CA ILE A 170 2.11 13.04 -8.38
C ILE A 170 0.98 12.20 -8.97
N MET A 171 -0.05 12.88 -9.44
CA MET A 171 -1.23 12.31 -10.09
C MET A 171 -1.43 12.95 -11.45
N PRO A 172 -1.22 12.25 -12.57
CA PRO A 172 -1.34 12.79 -13.93
C PRO A 172 -2.81 12.83 -14.40
N VAL A 173 -3.62 13.69 -13.77
CA VAL A 173 -5.09 13.75 -13.98
C VAL A 173 -5.48 14.22 -15.39
N GLY A 174 -4.61 14.96 -16.08
CA GLY A 174 -4.84 15.43 -17.45
C GLY A 174 -4.47 14.42 -18.53
N ALA A 175 -3.86 13.28 -18.19
CA ALA A 175 -3.39 12.31 -19.15
C ALA A 175 -4.58 11.54 -19.79
N PRO A 176 -4.57 11.33 -21.13
CA PRO A 176 -5.72 10.74 -21.84
C PRO A 176 -5.86 9.22 -21.67
N SER A 177 -4.86 8.55 -21.12
CA SER A 177 -4.86 7.10 -20.89
C SER A 177 -3.88 6.71 -19.79
N PHE A 178 -4.06 5.52 -19.20
CA PHE A 178 -3.13 4.99 -18.17
C PHE A 178 -1.69 4.85 -18.70
N LYS A 179 -1.52 4.47 -19.96
CA LYS A 179 -0.21 4.42 -20.62
C LYS A 179 0.47 5.80 -20.62
N GLU A 180 -0.28 6.84 -20.96
CA GLU A 180 0.21 8.22 -20.94
C GLU A 180 0.44 8.71 -19.48
N CYS A 181 -0.40 8.30 -18.54
CA CYS A 181 -0.16 8.55 -17.12
C CYS A 181 1.24 8.09 -16.69
N LEU A 182 1.62 6.86 -17.01
CA LEU A 182 2.93 6.31 -16.66
C LEU A 182 4.07 7.05 -17.38
N ARG A 183 3.91 7.37 -18.65
CA ARG A 183 4.91 8.15 -19.41
C ARG A 183 5.13 9.51 -18.77
N TRP A 184 4.06 10.26 -18.53
CA TRP A 184 4.13 11.59 -17.93
C TRP A 184 4.78 11.56 -16.55
N CYS A 185 4.39 10.58 -15.71
CA CYS A 185 5.02 10.41 -14.38
C CYS A 185 6.53 10.14 -14.49
N ALA A 186 6.96 9.28 -15.42
CA ALA A 186 8.36 8.98 -15.62
C ALA A 186 9.15 10.23 -16.08
N GLU A 187 8.59 11.05 -16.97
CA GLU A 187 9.20 12.29 -17.45
C GLU A 187 9.36 13.32 -16.32
N VAL A 188 8.32 13.47 -15.46
CA VAL A 188 8.41 14.35 -14.27
C VAL A 188 9.43 13.81 -13.27
N PHE A 189 9.48 12.49 -13.04
CA PHE A 189 10.48 11.86 -12.16
C PHE A 189 11.91 12.15 -12.62
N HIS A 190 12.17 12.06 -13.92
CA HIS A 190 13.49 12.37 -14.48
C HIS A 190 13.80 13.87 -14.44
N ALA A 191 12.82 14.74 -14.66
CA ALA A 191 12.98 16.17 -14.50
C ALA A 191 13.33 16.54 -13.04
N LEU A 192 12.66 15.89 -12.06
CA LEU A 192 12.96 16.05 -10.64
C LEU A 192 14.38 15.60 -10.31
N ALA A 193 14.83 14.45 -10.84
CA ALA A 193 16.22 14.00 -10.68
C ALA A 193 17.24 15.02 -11.18
N SER A 194 16.96 15.67 -12.33
CA SER A 194 17.81 16.73 -12.87
C SER A 194 17.88 17.94 -11.94
N ILE A 195 16.74 18.42 -11.44
CA ILE A 195 16.67 19.56 -10.50
C ILE A 195 17.45 19.26 -9.21
N LEU A 196 17.25 18.08 -8.63
CA LEU A 196 17.94 17.67 -7.40
C LEU A 196 19.46 17.62 -7.61
N LYS A 197 19.92 17.06 -8.73
CA LYS A 197 21.35 17.04 -9.10
C LYS A 197 21.93 18.44 -9.29
N GLU A 198 21.23 19.33 -9.98
CA GLU A 198 21.62 20.73 -10.18
C GLU A 198 21.76 21.48 -8.85
N ARG A 199 20.96 21.12 -7.84
CA ARG A 199 21.04 21.67 -6.48
C ARG A 199 22.04 20.95 -5.57
N GLY A 200 22.75 19.92 -6.06
CA GLY A 200 23.69 19.11 -5.27
C GLY A 200 23.02 18.20 -4.23
N LEU A 201 21.73 17.89 -4.44
CA LEU A 201 20.94 17.04 -3.54
C LEU A 201 20.98 15.57 -3.97
N ALA A 202 20.73 14.67 -3.01
CA ALA A 202 20.73 13.24 -3.25
C ALA A 202 19.58 12.81 -4.19
N THR A 203 19.89 11.87 -5.09
CA THR A 203 18.91 11.20 -5.97
C THR A 203 18.86 9.69 -5.73
N SER A 204 19.25 9.22 -4.55
CA SER A 204 19.00 7.86 -4.11
C SER A 204 17.52 7.66 -3.88
N VAL A 205 17.02 6.47 -4.24
CA VAL A 205 15.62 6.07 -4.13
C VAL A 205 15.43 5.25 -2.88
N GLY A 206 14.38 5.52 -2.12
CA GLY A 206 13.99 4.74 -0.95
C GLY A 206 13.27 3.43 -1.28
N ASP A 207 12.94 2.65 -0.26
CA ASP A 207 12.27 1.35 -0.39
C ASP A 207 10.87 1.44 -1.04
N GLU A 208 10.18 2.57 -0.86
CA GLU A 208 8.86 2.85 -1.41
C GLU A 208 8.92 3.62 -2.76
N GLY A 209 10.08 3.65 -3.42
CA GLY A 209 10.31 4.52 -4.57
C GLY A 209 10.49 5.98 -4.13
N GLY A 210 10.62 6.91 -5.09
CA GLY A 210 10.85 8.32 -4.79
C GLY A 210 12.25 8.64 -4.26
N PHE A 211 12.67 9.91 -4.43
CA PHE A 211 13.94 10.40 -3.92
C PHE A 211 13.84 10.77 -2.44
N ALA A 212 14.97 10.80 -1.75
CA ALA A 212 15.09 11.22 -0.35
C ALA A 212 16.06 12.40 -0.19
N PRO A 213 15.78 13.58 -0.81
CA PRO A 213 16.65 14.75 -0.72
C PRO A 213 16.54 15.41 0.65
N ALA A 214 17.62 15.99 1.16
CA ALA A 214 17.60 16.84 2.34
C ALA A 214 17.03 18.23 1.96
N LEU A 215 15.71 18.40 2.08
CA LEU A 215 14.99 19.65 1.88
C LEU A 215 14.72 20.34 3.21
N LYS A 216 14.42 21.64 3.15
CA LYS A 216 14.24 22.46 4.37
C LYS A 216 12.85 22.34 4.98
N SER A 217 11.85 22.01 4.16
CA SER A 217 10.45 21.91 4.59
C SER A 217 9.61 21.11 3.59
N ASP A 218 8.44 20.65 4.04
CA ASP A 218 7.44 20.01 3.18
C ASP A 218 6.97 20.93 2.05
N GLU A 219 6.94 22.25 2.29
CA GLU A 219 6.62 23.26 1.29
C GLU A 219 7.68 23.28 0.16
N GLU A 220 8.97 23.27 0.51
CA GLU A 220 10.04 23.18 -0.49
C GLU A 220 9.95 21.88 -1.32
N ALA A 221 9.48 20.78 -0.71
CA ALA A 221 9.25 19.53 -1.45
C ALA A 221 8.15 19.70 -2.50
N ILE A 222 7.02 20.32 -2.12
CA ILE A 222 5.91 20.60 -3.04
C ILE A 222 6.36 21.56 -4.15
N GLU A 223 7.05 22.65 -3.82
CA GLU A 223 7.56 23.61 -4.80
C GLU A 223 8.52 22.95 -5.80
N THR A 224 9.41 22.08 -5.31
CA THR A 224 10.35 21.33 -6.15
C THR A 224 9.63 20.37 -7.10
N ILE A 225 8.54 19.74 -6.65
CA ILE A 225 7.69 18.90 -7.51
C ILE A 225 7.00 19.75 -8.58
N LEU A 226 6.43 20.90 -8.20
CA LEU A 226 5.79 21.81 -9.17
C LEU A 226 6.78 22.34 -10.23
N GLU A 227 8.02 22.61 -9.82
CA GLU A 227 9.10 22.96 -10.76
C GLU A 227 9.41 21.80 -11.71
N ALA A 228 9.47 20.56 -11.20
CA ALA A 228 9.71 19.37 -12.01
C ALA A 228 8.59 19.13 -13.04
N VAL A 229 7.33 19.32 -12.65
CA VAL A 229 6.18 19.23 -13.55
C VAL A 229 6.31 20.24 -14.69
N LYS A 230 6.65 21.51 -14.39
CA LYS A 230 6.87 22.55 -15.39
C LYS A 230 8.08 22.26 -16.28
N LYS A 231 9.21 21.80 -15.70
CA LYS A 231 10.41 21.43 -16.44
C LYS A 231 10.18 20.28 -17.41
N ALA A 232 9.26 19.35 -17.07
CA ALA A 232 8.83 18.26 -17.93
C ALA A 232 7.85 18.71 -19.04
N GLY A 233 7.42 19.98 -19.05
CA GLY A 233 6.52 20.53 -20.08
C GLY A 233 5.04 20.41 -19.76
N TYR A 234 4.69 20.12 -18.52
CA TYR A 234 3.30 19.97 -18.05
C TYR A 234 2.87 21.16 -17.19
N GLU A 235 1.57 21.34 -17.05
CA GLU A 235 0.97 22.42 -16.25
C GLU A 235 0.43 21.90 -14.92
N PRO A 236 1.00 22.37 -13.77
CA PRO A 236 0.47 22.05 -12.46
C PRO A 236 -1.00 22.49 -12.31
N GLY A 237 -1.81 21.65 -11.64
CA GLY A 237 -3.24 21.89 -11.47
C GLY A 237 -4.09 21.34 -12.61
N ARG A 238 -3.72 21.55 -13.87
CA ARG A 238 -4.41 21.04 -15.05
C ARG A 238 -3.97 19.60 -15.38
N ASP A 239 -2.68 19.40 -15.58
CA ASP A 239 -2.15 18.11 -16.04
C ASP A 239 -1.81 17.20 -14.87
N PHE A 240 -1.34 17.77 -13.77
CA PHE A 240 -0.94 17.07 -12.55
C PHE A 240 -1.58 17.65 -11.31
N LYS A 241 -2.00 16.78 -10.40
CA LYS A 241 -2.31 17.07 -8.99
C LYS A 241 -1.24 16.46 -8.10
N ILE A 242 -1.17 16.91 -6.85
CA ILE A 242 -0.31 16.34 -5.81
C ILE A 242 -1.18 15.58 -4.81
N ALA A 243 -0.75 14.39 -4.43
CA ALA A 243 -1.27 13.64 -3.30
C ALA A 243 -0.18 13.48 -2.25
N MET A 244 -0.56 13.32 -0.99
CA MET A 244 0.38 13.15 0.11
C MET A 244 -0.09 12.05 1.06
N ASP A 245 0.85 11.25 1.56
CA ASP A 245 0.65 10.43 2.75
C ASP A 245 1.29 11.13 3.95
N ALA A 246 0.45 11.61 4.83
CA ALA A 246 0.91 12.34 6.02
C ALA A 246 1.52 11.42 7.08
N ALA A 247 1.10 10.14 7.14
CA ALA A 247 1.46 9.18 8.19
C ALA A 247 1.35 9.80 9.60
N SER A 248 0.25 10.49 9.87
CA SER A 248 0.05 11.38 11.03
C SER A 248 0.16 10.71 12.40
N SER A 249 0.18 9.38 12.46
CA SER A 249 0.49 8.62 13.68
C SER A 249 1.89 8.97 14.24
N GLU A 250 2.83 9.28 13.35
CA GLU A 250 4.21 9.68 13.70
C GLU A 250 4.28 11.08 14.34
N TRP A 251 3.27 11.91 14.12
CA TRP A 251 3.20 13.28 14.66
C TRP A 251 2.64 13.35 16.08
N LYS A 252 2.24 12.23 16.66
CA LYS A 252 1.65 12.16 17.98
C LYS A 252 2.65 12.65 19.04
N SER A 253 2.27 13.66 19.82
CA SER A 253 3.08 14.19 20.91
C SER A 253 2.93 13.37 22.18
N GLU A 254 4.01 13.24 22.96
CA GLU A 254 3.98 12.69 24.31
C GLU A 254 3.15 13.53 25.30
N LYS A 255 2.85 14.80 24.95
CA LYS A 255 2.01 15.68 25.76
C LYS A 255 0.53 15.26 25.84
N GLY A 256 0.13 14.28 25.04
CA GLY A 256 -1.22 13.70 25.06
C GLY A 256 -2.10 14.10 23.86
N LYS A 257 -3.39 13.74 23.96
CA LYS A 257 -4.36 13.92 22.87
C LYS A 257 -4.52 15.39 22.48
N GLY A 258 -4.44 15.69 21.20
CA GLY A 258 -4.59 17.06 20.66
C GLY A 258 -3.27 17.82 20.49
N TYR A 259 -2.15 17.24 20.86
CA TYR A 259 -0.83 17.82 20.61
C TYR A 259 -0.09 17.02 19.55
N TYR A 260 0.62 17.73 18.68
CA TYR A 260 1.50 17.16 17.66
C TYR A 260 2.96 17.46 18.01
N LYS A 261 3.87 16.57 17.60
CA LYS A 261 5.31 16.90 17.66
C LYS A 261 5.55 17.99 16.60
N PRO A 262 6.12 19.14 16.96
CA PRO A 262 6.64 20.04 15.95
C PRO A 262 7.93 19.41 15.45
N VAL A 263 7.91 18.78 14.29
CA VAL A 263 9.09 18.21 13.66
C VAL A 263 9.69 19.24 12.71
N SER A 264 8.85 20.01 12.02
CA SER A 264 9.25 21.22 11.32
C SER A 264 8.31 22.38 11.67
N TYR A 265 8.72 23.61 11.33
CA TYR A 265 7.89 24.81 11.49
C TYR A 265 6.78 24.94 10.43
N THR A 266 6.54 23.89 9.65
CA THR A 266 5.55 23.88 8.59
C THR A 266 4.17 23.77 9.23
N HIS A 267 3.38 24.81 9.15
CA HIS A 267 2.01 24.78 9.66
C HIS A 267 1.17 23.85 8.78
N LEU A 268 0.55 22.85 9.41
CA LEU A 268 -0.41 21.94 8.77
C LEU A 268 -1.48 22.70 7.98
N SER A 269 -1.87 23.91 8.45
CA SER A 269 -2.77 24.82 7.75
C SER A 269 -2.22 25.33 6.40
N LEU A 270 -0.89 25.42 6.24
CA LEU A 270 -0.27 25.87 4.99
C LEU A 270 -0.24 24.73 3.97
N ILE A 271 0.09 23.53 4.40
CA ILE A 271 0.05 22.32 3.56
C ILE A 271 -1.36 22.08 3.03
N ILE A 272 -2.38 22.17 3.90
CA ILE A 272 -3.79 22.07 3.52
C ILE A 272 -4.16 23.22 2.56
N ARG A 273 -3.69 24.45 2.77
CA ARG A 273 -3.95 25.57 1.86
C ARG A 273 -3.32 25.38 0.48
N ILE A 274 -2.08 24.91 0.41
CA ILE A 274 -1.40 24.64 -0.87
C ILE A 274 -2.09 23.50 -1.61
N CYS A 275 -2.43 22.41 -0.93
CA CYS A 275 -3.21 21.30 -1.51
C CYS A 275 -4.60 21.78 -1.93
N CYS A 276 -5.28 22.61 -1.13
CA CYS A 276 -6.60 23.15 -1.45
C CYS A 276 -6.56 24.18 -2.59
N LEU A 277 -5.55 25.05 -2.69
CA LEU A 277 -5.41 25.97 -3.82
C LEU A 277 -5.30 25.28 -5.17
N TYR A 278 -4.69 24.08 -5.21
CA TYR A 278 -4.58 23.28 -6.44
C TYR A 278 -5.66 22.19 -6.60
N CYS A 279 -6.48 21.93 -5.57
CA CYS A 279 -7.56 20.94 -5.62
C CYS A 279 -8.99 21.54 -5.56
N LEU A 280 -9.17 22.78 -5.11
CA LEU A 280 -10.48 23.37 -4.80
C LEU A 280 -11.01 24.38 -5.82
N GLU A 281 -10.29 24.71 -6.90
CA GLU A 281 -10.86 25.56 -7.96
C GLU A 281 -11.97 24.88 -8.77
N GLU A 282 -12.24 23.61 -8.58
CA GLU A 282 -13.30 22.86 -9.29
C GLU A 282 -14.53 22.50 -8.42
N LEU A 283 -14.62 22.98 -7.17
CA LEU A 283 -15.75 22.72 -6.26
C LEU A 283 -16.55 23.96 -5.88
N LEU A 284 -16.36 25.08 -6.55
CA LEU A 284 -17.21 26.25 -6.57
C LEU A 284 -17.67 26.55 -8.00
#